data_da8e94e1ac1d26e4ac60b1e73e43cfbe
#
_entry.id   da8e94e1ac1d26e4ac60b1e73e43cfbe
#
_cell.length_a   1.000
_cell.length_b   1.000
_cell.length_c   1.000
_cell.angle_alpha   90.00
_cell.angle_beta   90.00
_cell.angle_gamma   90.00
#
_symmetry.space_group_name_H-M   'P 1'
#
loop_
_entity.id
_entity.type
_entity.pdbx_description
1 polymer ?
#
loop_
_entity_poly.entity_id
_entity_poly.type
_entity_poly.pdbx_seq_one_letter_code
_entity_poly.pdbx_strand_id
1 'polypeptide(L)'
;MPSRVLLFTLLFTTPLVARADDLIELLQQRNCPDCRLADVDLVHADLRDSDLQRAKLQRANLGQARLDGADLRGSNLKFTNLRGASLQGADLRGSTLYGTDLRQADLNGAQLDIGALEQAHWDGAQGIANNVLSHASLHNAGVAAAEQSQWKRAEELFSSAIAASPSEPLSWVARGLCRGELGDNKRALKDLTHASQLFKKNGDEVKTKQLEIAIQNIQTHTEEGIYQGSGIGSAVLTGTIKALQTLAPIALKLISP
;
A
#
# COMPACT_ATOMS: atom_id res chain seq x y z
N MET A 1 35.53 39.38 48.40
CA MET A 1 35.15 38.12 47.73
C MET A 1 33.83 38.34 47.06
N PRO A 2 33.76 38.40 45.72
CA PRO A 2 32.48 38.62 45.04
C PRO A 2 31.80 37.28 44.77
N SER A 3 30.54 37.21 45.18
CA SER A 3 29.63 36.09 44.97
C SER A 3 29.32 35.91 43.48
N ARG A 4 29.64 34.74 42.90
CA ARG A 4 29.26 34.36 41.56
C ARG A 4 27.79 33.92 41.57
N VAL A 5 26.95 34.74 41.02
CA VAL A 5 25.56 34.38 40.65
C VAL A 5 25.64 33.49 39.42
N LEU A 6 25.37 32.19 39.58
CA LEU A 6 25.14 31.27 38.48
C LEU A 6 23.76 31.57 37.87
N LEU A 7 23.75 32.19 36.71
CA LEU A 7 22.54 32.24 35.87
C LEU A 7 22.29 30.82 35.33
N PHE A 8 21.34 30.13 35.91
CA PHE A 8 20.73 28.93 35.29
C PHE A 8 19.86 29.40 34.12
N THR A 9 20.37 29.30 32.90
CA THR A 9 19.56 29.39 31.72
C THR A 9 18.67 28.13 31.64
N LEU A 10 17.43 28.24 32.10
CA LEU A 10 16.40 27.25 31.80
C LEU A 10 16.20 27.22 30.26
N LEU A 11 16.77 26.23 29.65
CA LEU A 11 16.36 25.79 28.28
C LEU A 11 14.92 25.31 28.39
N PHE A 12 13.96 26.20 28.14
CA PHE A 12 12.59 25.81 27.90
C PHE A 12 12.56 25.00 26.62
N THR A 13 12.59 23.68 26.73
CA THR A 13 12.14 22.79 25.67
C THR A 13 10.64 23.03 25.51
N THR A 14 10.28 23.99 24.66
CA THR A 14 8.87 24.20 24.32
C THR A 14 8.30 22.91 23.74
N PRO A 15 7.18 22.40 24.24
CA PRO A 15 6.55 21.22 23.68
C PRO A 15 6.25 21.44 22.19
N LEU A 16 6.25 20.35 21.44
CA LEU A 16 5.95 20.30 19.99
C LEU A 16 4.44 20.56 19.75
N VAL A 17 3.90 21.57 20.35
CA VAL A 17 2.49 21.99 20.19
C VAL A 17 2.41 22.97 19.03
N ALA A 18 1.36 22.84 18.20
CA ALA A 18 1.07 23.82 17.17
C ALA A 18 1.07 25.23 17.76
N ARG A 19 1.75 26.15 17.08
CA ARG A 19 1.63 27.55 17.43
C ARG A 19 0.38 28.11 16.75
N ALA A 20 -0.44 28.82 17.47
CA ALA A 20 -1.62 29.49 16.91
C ALA A 20 -1.23 30.38 15.72
N ASP A 21 -0.08 31.04 15.80
CA ASP A 21 0.47 31.88 14.74
C ASP A 21 0.74 31.08 13.44
N ASP A 22 1.36 29.89 13.53
CA ASP A 22 1.66 29.02 12.38
C ASP A 22 0.36 28.56 11.69
N LEU A 23 -0.68 28.25 12.47
CA LEU A 23 -1.97 27.85 11.92
C LEU A 23 -2.69 29.01 11.22
N ILE A 24 -2.64 30.21 11.80
CA ILE A 24 -3.22 31.43 11.20
C ILE A 24 -2.49 31.75 9.90
N GLU A 25 -1.15 31.68 9.90
CA GLU A 25 -0.33 31.93 8.72
C GLU A 25 -0.69 30.96 7.59
N LEU A 26 -0.78 29.66 7.89
CA LEU A 26 -1.20 28.67 6.89
C LEU A 26 -2.58 28.97 6.30
N LEU A 27 -3.57 29.25 7.15
CA LEU A 27 -4.94 29.43 6.68
C LEU A 27 -5.15 30.75 5.92
N GLN A 28 -4.35 31.78 6.21
CA GLN A 28 -4.47 33.10 5.55
C GLN A 28 -3.58 33.21 4.32
N GLN A 29 -2.34 32.69 4.38
CA GLN A 29 -1.33 32.93 3.34
C GLN A 29 -1.03 31.70 2.50
N ARG A 30 -1.42 30.48 2.96
CA ARG A 30 -1.06 29.20 2.32
C ARG A 30 0.46 28.98 2.17
N ASN A 31 1.24 29.71 2.92
CA ASN A 31 2.70 29.66 2.91
C ASN A 31 3.20 29.48 4.34
N CYS A 32 3.61 28.27 4.66
CA CYS A 32 3.93 27.88 6.03
C CYS A 32 5.04 26.81 6.08
N PRO A 33 6.22 27.06 5.43
CA PRO A 33 7.33 26.13 5.50
C PRO A 33 7.86 26.02 6.94
N ASP A 34 8.30 24.82 7.33
CA ASP A 34 8.79 24.49 8.69
C ASP A 34 7.79 24.69 9.84
N CYS A 35 6.53 24.98 9.56
CA CYS A 35 5.47 25.25 10.54
C CYS A 35 5.25 24.07 11.48
N ARG A 36 4.87 24.39 12.72
CA ARG A 36 4.55 23.43 13.79
C ARG A 36 3.05 23.24 13.88
N LEU A 37 2.56 22.28 13.12
CA LEU A 37 1.15 21.95 12.95
C LEU A 37 0.83 20.55 13.49
N ALA A 38 1.61 20.09 14.48
CA ALA A 38 1.33 18.82 15.13
C ALA A 38 0.00 18.87 15.88
N ASP A 39 -0.77 17.78 15.79
CA ASP A 39 -2.04 17.60 16.49
C ASP A 39 -3.16 18.62 16.12
N VAL A 40 -3.00 19.40 15.03
CA VAL A 40 -4.03 20.36 14.57
C VAL A 40 -5.19 19.64 13.89
N ASP A 41 -6.38 20.23 14.00
CA ASP A 41 -7.55 19.82 13.22
C ASP A 41 -7.72 20.74 11.99
N LEU A 42 -7.57 20.15 10.81
CA LEU A 42 -7.65 20.78 9.50
C LEU A 42 -8.60 19.99 8.58
N VAL A 43 -9.58 19.31 9.16
CA VAL A 43 -10.60 18.58 8.39
C VAL A 43 -11.28 19.54 7.42
N HIS A 44 -11.42 19.10 6.15
CA HIS A 44 -11.99 19.88 5.05
C HIS A 44 -11.27 21.20 4.71
N ALA A 45 -10.09 21.48 5.29
CA ALA A 45 -9.36 22.72 4.99
C ALA A 45 -9.00 22.79 3.50
N ASP A 46 -9.09 24.01 2.95
CA ASP A 46 -8.62 24.31 1.59
C ASP A 46 -7.17 24.77 1.63
N LEU A 47 -6.26 23.81 1.40
CA LEU A 47 -4.81 23.98 1.42
C LEU A 47 -4.19 23.75 0.03
N ARG A 48 -4.96 24.01 -1.03
CA ARG A 48 -4.46 23.89 -2.41
C ARG A 48 -3.32 24.86 -2.65
N ASP A 49 -2.31 24.35 -3.38
CA ASP A 49 -1.10 25.09 -3.75
C ASP A 49 -0.35 25.69 -2.54
N SER A 50 -0.56 25.12 -1.33
CA SER A 50 0.11 25.60 -0.12
C SER A 50 1.57 25.15 -0.07
N ASP A 51 2.46 26.02 0.45
CA ASP A 51 3.81 25.64 0.83
C ASP A 51 3.81 25.11 2.27
N LEU A 52 4.00 23.81 2.40
CA LEU A 52 4.09 23.06 3.65
C LEU A 52 5.42 22.29 3.73
N GLN A 53 6.45 22.78 3.02
CA GLN A 53 7.77 22.15 3.04
C GLN A 53 8.28 22.00 4.47
N ARG A 54 8.75 20.82 4.82
CA ARG A 54 9.32 20.49 6.13
C ARG A 54 8.39 20.76 7.32
N ALA A 55 7.09 21.03 7.07
CA ALA A 55 6.10 21.27 8.12
C ALA A 55 5.98 20.05 9.04
N LYS A 56 5.75 20.28 10.32
CA LYS A 56 5.55 19.28 11.35
C LYS A 56 4.06 19.02 11.53
N LEU A 57 3.53 18.08 10.76
CA LEU A 57 2.11 17.71 10.69
C LEU A 57 1.78 16.41 11.42
N GLN A 58 2.69 15.89 12.24
CA GLN A 58 2.48 14.62 12.92
C GLN A 58 1.19 14.63 13.75
N ARG A 59 0.38 13.60 13.59
CA ARG A 59 -0.94 13.43 14.22
C ARG A 59 -1.96 14.53 13.89
N ALA A 60 -1.69 15.37 12.89
CA ALA A 60 -2.68 16.33 12.41
C ALA A 60 -3.86 15.60 11.75
N ASN A 61 -5.03 16.20 11.83
CA ASN A 61 -6.23 15.69 11.17
C ASN A 61 -6.52 16.52 9.90
N LEU A 62 -6.14 15.97 8.76
CA LEU A 62 -6.33 16.51 7.41
C LEU A 62 -7.38 15.70 6.63
N GLY A 63 -8.29 15.02 7.33
CA GLY A 63 -9.33 14.23 6.70
C GLY A 63 -10.14 15.07 5.73
N GLN A 64 -10.29 14.58 4.48
CA GLN A 64 -11.03 15.26 3.40
C GLN A 64 -10.53 16.68 3.09
N ALA A 65 -9.32 17.06 3.51
CA ALA A 65 -8.70 18.32 3.15
C ALA A 65 -8.35 18.35 1.65
N ARG A 66 -8.27 19.55 1.08
CA ARG A 66 -7.85 19.80 -0.30
C ARG A 66 -6.41 20.26 -0.31
N LEU A 67 -5.51 19.38 -0.72
CA LEU A 67 -4.07 19.60 -0.78
C LEU A 67 -3.56 19.51 -2.23
N ASP A 68 -4.44 19.75 -3.21
CA ASP A 68 -4.08 19.68 -4.62
C ASP A 68 -2.95 20.67 -4.93
N GLY A 69 -1.87 20.17 -5.54
CA GLY A 69 -0.69 20.98 -5.86
C GLY A 69 0.14 21.42 -4.66
N ALA A 70 -0.19 21.01 -3.44
CA ALA A 70 0.56 21.43 -2.24
C ALA A 70 2.00 20.89 -2.25
N ASP A 71 2.93 21.71 -1.77
CA ASP A 71 4.32 21.33 -1.57
C ASP A 71 4.52 20.80 -0.14
N LEU A 72 4.57 19.48 0.00
CA LEU A 72 4.74 18.76 1.26
C LEU A 72 6.15 18.15 1.38
N ARG A 73 7.11 18.59 0.56
CA ARG A 73 8.46 18.02 0.56
C ARG A 73 9.12 18.08 1.92
N GLY A 74 9.65 16.92 2.35
CA GLY A 74 10.35 16.80 3.62
C GLY A 74 9.46 16.98 4.86
N SER A 75 8.14 17.09 4.72
CA SER A 75 7.22 17.24 5.84
C SER A 75 7.16 15.99 6.72
N ASN A 76 6.85 16.17 7.98
CA ASN A 76 6.62 15.07 8.91
C ASN A 76 5.12 14.80 9.02
N LEU A 77 4.65 13.77 8.32
CA LEU A 77 3.26 13.34 8.28
C LEU A 77 2.99 12.06 9.12
N LYS A 78 3.88 11.72 10.05
CA LYS A 78 3.70 10.51 10.87
C LYS A 78 2.37 10.52 11.61
N PHE A 79 1.61 9.43 11.46
CA PHE A 79 0.29 9.26 12.09
C PHE A 79 -0.74 10.34 11.72
N THR A 80 -0.52 11.07 10.66
CA THR A 80 -1.47 12.09 10.15
C THR A 80 -2.67 11.42 9.52
N ASN A 81 -3.86 11.92 9.79
CA ASN A 81 -5.07 11.50 9.09
C ASN A 81 -5.22 12.30 7.79
N LEU A 82 -5.07 11.63 6.65
CA LEU A 82 -5.31 12.16 5.29
C LEU A 82 -6.42 11.37 4.58
N ARG A 83 -7.28 10.71 5.35
CA ARG A 83 -8.34 9.88 4.78
C ARG A 83 -9.29 10.71 3.92
N GLY A 84 -9.47 10.27 2.65
CA GLY A 84 -10.31 10.95 1.68
C GLY A 84 -9.82 12.34 1.26
N ALA A 85 -8.60 12.73 1.63
CA ALA A 85 -8.01 14.00 1.21
C ALA A 85 -7.71 13.98 -0.30
N SER A 86 -7.81 15.15 -0.95
CA SER A 86 -7.33 15.36 -2.30
C SER A 86 -5.88 15.83 -2.27
N LEU A 87 -4.99 15.06 -2.90
CA LEU A 87 -3.55 15.32 -3.01
C LEU A 87 -3.11 15.34 -4.48
N GLN A 88 -4.03 15.72 -5.39
CA GLN A 88 -3.75 15.71 -6.83
C GLN A 88 -2.57 16.64 -7.16
N GLY A 89 -1.53 16.07 -7.77
CA GLY A 89 -0.33 16.82 -8.13
C GLY A 89 0.52 17.31 -6.97
N ALA A 90 0.20 16.95 -5.73
CA ALA A 90 1.00 17.35 -4.55
C ALA A 90 2.39 16.72 -4.58
N ASP A 91 3.40 17.42 -4.04
CA ASP A 91 4.78 16.94 -3.93
C ASP A 91 5.06 16.47 -2.49
N LEU A 92 5.10 15.16 -2.29
CA LEU A 92 5.38 14.51 -1.00
C LEU A 92 6.80 13.94 -0.91
N ARG A 93 7.70 14.25 -1.85
CA ARG A 93 9.06 13.71 -1.84
C ARG A 93 9.82 14.10 -0.57
N GLY A 94 10.55 13.14 0.00
CA GLY A 94 11.27 13.32 1.27
C GLY A 94 10.38 13.41 2.50
N SER A 95 9.05 13.33 2.36
CA SER A 95 8.15 13.32 3.51
C SER A 95 8.17 11.98 4.26
N THR A 96 7.83 12.00 5.54
CA THR A 96 7.72 10.79 6.35
C THR A 96 6.27 10.39 6.56
N LEU A 97 5.87 9.24 5.99
CA LEU A 97 4.49 8.75 5.94
C LEU A 97 4.22 7.57 6.89
N TYR A 98 5.07 7.34 7.90
CA TYR A 98 4.88 6.25 8.84
C TYR A 98 3.55 6.35 9.59
N GLY A 99 2.69 5.33 9.44
CA GLY A 99 1.38 5.27 10.10
C GLY A 99 0.38 6.31 9.59
N THR A 100 0.66 7.01 8.50
CA THR A 100 -0.26 7.96 7.87
C THR A 100 -1.47 7.25 7.30
N ASP A 101 -2.67 7.76 7.56
CA ASP A 101 -3.91 7.24 6.99
C ASP A 101 -4.25 7.94 5.68
N LEU A 102 -3.92 7.32 4.56
CA LEU A 102 -4.23 7.77 3.20
C LEU A 102 -5.41 7.01 2.58
N ARG A 103 -6.18 6.29 3.37
CA ARG A 103 -7.31 5.52 2.85
C ARG A 103 -8.29 6.41 2.11
N GLN A 104 -8.67 5.97 0.88
CA GLN A 104 -9.58 6.71 0.01
C GLN A 104 -9.07 8.10 -0.43
N ALA A 105 -7.79 8.43 -0.23
CA ALA A 105 -7.19 9.66 -0.71
C ALA A 105 -7.00 9.62 -2.24
N ASP A 106 -7.03 10.79 -2.86
CA ASP A 106 -6.72 10.95 -4.28
C ASP A 106 -5.28 11.44 -4.47
N LEU A 107 -4.42 10.56 -4.95
CA LEU A 107 -2.99 10.79 -5.22
C LEU A 107 -2.68 10.93 -6.72
N ASN A 108 -3.68 11.24 -7.56
CA ASN A 108 -3.45 11.40 -9.00
C ASN A 108 -2.40 12.47 -9.29
N GLY A 109 -1.30 12.08 -9.94
CA GLY A 109 -0.19 12.99 -10.25
C GLY A 109 0.66 13.41 -9.07
N ALA A 110 0.38 12.92 -7.86
CA ALA A 110 1.23 13.18 -6.69
C ALA A 110 2.63 12.58 -6.87
N GLN A 111 3.64 13.28 -6.38
CA GLN A 111 5.03 12.86 -6.42
C GLN A 111 5.44 12.28 -5.07
N LEU A 112 5.87 11.02 -5.07
CA LEU A 112 6.32 10.28 -3.90
C LEU A 112 7.64 9.56 -4.20
N ASP A 113 8.42 9.34 -3.16
CA ASP A 113 9.62 8.50 -3.27
C ASP A 113 9.22 7.01 -3.38
N ILE A 114 10.12 6.22 -3.95
CA ILE A 114 9.96 4.76 -4.00
C ILE A 114 9.87 4.21 -2.58
N GLY A 115 8.86 3.38 -2.30
CA GLY A 115 8.66 2.80 -0.96
C GLY A 115 8.03 3.74 0.07
N ALA A 116 7.70 4.98 -0.27
CA ALA A 116 7.14 5.96 0.67
C ALA A 116 5.86 5.47 1.38
N LEU A 117 5.07 4.63 0.71
CA LEU A 117 3.79 4.14 1.23
C LEU A 117 3.88 2.80 1.97
N GLU A 118 5.08 2.22 2.14
CA GLU A 118 5.23 0.88 2.75
C GLU A 118 4.69 0.79 4.18
N GLN A 119 4.75 1.87 4.91
CA GLN A 119 4.32 1.96 6.30
C GLN A 119 3.11 2.89 6.50
N ALA A 120 2.40 3.23 5.41
CA ALA A 120 1.18 4.01 5.41
C ALA A 120 -0.05 3.11 5.16
N HIS A 121 -1.21 3.59 5.54
CA HIS A 121 -2.50 2.95 5.23
C HIS A 121 -3.09 3.60 3.98
N TRP A 122 -3.04 2.93 2.83
CA TRP A 122 -3.45 3.50 1.54
C TRP A 122 -4.59 2.73 0.85
N ASP A 123 -5.35 1.90 1.59
CA ASP A 123 -6.48 1.15 1.05
C ASP A 123 -7.52 2.05 0.40
N GLY A 124 -7.83 1.78 -0.87
CA GLY A 124 -8.78 2.58 -1.65
C GLY A 124 -8.25 3.94 -2.09
N ALA A 125 -6.97 4.28 -1.82
CA ALA A 125 -6.33 5.44 -2.43
C ALA A 125 -6.24 5.27 -3.95
N GLN A 126 -6.37 6.39 -4.68
CA GLN A 126 -6.35 6.42 -6.14
C GLN A 126 -5.09 7.12 -6.66
N GLY A 127 -4.71 6.82 -7.90
CA GLY A 127 -3.63 7.56 -8.58
C GLY A 127 -2.22 7.24 -8.09
N ILE A 128 -2.02 6.17 -7.31
CA ILE A 128 -0.67 5.76 -6.88
C ILE A 128 0.11 5.29 -8.11
N ALA A 129 1.25 5.94 -8.37
CA ALA A 129 2.11 5.56 -9.48
C ALA A 129 2.76 4.18 -9.22
N ASN A 130 2.87 3.36 -10.27
CA ASN A 130 3.33 1.96 -10.17
C ASN A 130 4.74 1.78 -9.57
N ASN A 131 5.56 2.81 -9.60
CA ASN A 131 6.92 2.80 -9.07
C ASN A 131 7.03 3.21 -7.60
N VAL A 132 5.95 3.64 -6.98
CA VAL A 132 5.92 4.09 -5.57
C VAL A 132 5.81 2.92 -4.59
N LEU A 133 5.13 1.86 -5.00
CA LEU A 133 4.89 0.68 -4.16
C LEU A 133 5.90 -0.42 -4.49
N SER A 134 6.46 -1.03 -3.44
CA SER A 134 7.30 -2.21 -3.60
C SER A 134 6.45 -3.43 -4.00
N HIS A 135 7.10 -4.44 -4.59
CA HIS A 135 6.48 -5.75 -4.84
C HIS A 135 5.79 -6.31 -3.57
N ALA A 136 6.48 -6.24 -2.43
CA ALA A 136 5.96 -6.76 -1.16
C ALA A 136 4.68 -6.02 -0.72
N SER A 137 4.66 -4.69 -0.79
CA SER A 137 3.47 -3.89 -0.44
C SER A 137 2.27 -4.20 -1.34
N LEU A 138 2.50 -4.32 -2.65
CA LEU A 138 1.47 -4.67 -3.62
C LEU A 138 0.94 -6.10 -3.40
N HIS A 139 1.85 -7.06 -3.16
CA HIS A 139 1.47 -8.44 -2.87
C HIS A 139 0.63 -8.53 -1.60
N ASN A 140 1.08 -7.89 -0.51
CA ASN A 140 0.39 -7.89 0.77
C ASN A 140 -1.00 -7.23 0.70
N ALA A 141 -1.14 -6.14 -0.06
CA ALA A 141 -2.43 -5.53 -0.32
C ALA A 141 -3.35 -6.46 -1.14
N GLY A 142 -2.80 -7.21 -2.10
CA GLY A 142 -3.50 -8.25 -2.84
C GLY A 142 -4.01 -9.36 -1.93
N VAL A 143 -3.20 -9.82 -0.97
CA VAL A 143 -3.58 -10.80 0.05
C VAL A 143 -4.74 -10.28 0.88
N ALA A 144 -4.65 -9.06 1.41
CA ALA A 144 -5.72 -8.46 2.22
C ALA A 144 -7.04 -8.31 1.44
N ALA A 145 -6.97 -7.97 0.14
CA ALA A 145 -8.15 -7.93 -0.72
C ALA A 145 -8.76 -9.34 -0.96
N ALA A 146 -7.91 -10.35 -1.17
CA ALA A 146 -8.35 -11.73 -1.36
C ALA A 146 -9.01 -12.30 -0.09
N GLU A 147 -8.48 -12.02 1.10
CA GLU A 147 -9.08 -12.39 2.39
C GLU A 147 -10.49 -11.80 2.58
N GLN A 148 -10.74 -10.64 1.98
CA GLN A 148 -12.06 -9.99 1.97
C GLN A 148 -12.93 -10.45 0.78
N SER A 149 -12.52 -11.47 0.03
CA SER A 149 -13.19 -11.97 -1.19
C SER A 149 -13.33 -10.92 -2.29
N GLN A 150 -12.50 -9.87 -2.27
CA GLN A 150 -12.45 -8.82 -3.31
C GLN A 150 -11.55 -9.29 -4.48
N TRP A 151 -11.95 -10.41 -5.11
CA TRP A 151 -11.10 -11.13 -6.07
C TRP A 151 -10.61 -10.30 -7.24
N LYS A 152 -11.45 -9.41 -7.78
CA LYS A 152 -11.06 -8.54 -8.88
C LYS A 152 -9.98 -7.53 -8.46
N ARG A 153 -10.16 -6.91 -7.29
CA ARG A 153 -9.17 -5.99 -6.73
C ARG A 153 -7.87 -6.71 -6.40
N ALA A 154 -7.95 -7.92 -5.84
CA ALA A 154 -6.77 -8.75 -5.58
C ALA A 154 -6.02 -9.09 -6.88
N GLU A 155 -6.73 -9.45 -7.97
CA GLU A 155 -6.12 -9.70 -9.29
C GLU A 155 -5.35 -8.47 -9.81
N GLU A 156 -5.92 -7.27 -9.67
CA GLU A 156 -5.29 -6.01 -10.08
C GLU A 156 -4.01 -5.73 -9.26
N LEU A 157 -4.07 -5.90 -7.94
CA LEU A 157 -2.92 -5.70 -7.04
C LEU A 157 -1.81 -6.72 -7.29
N PHE A 158 -2.13 -8.00 -7.46
CA PHE A 158 -1.14 -9.00 -7.83
C PHE A 158 -0.57 -8.77 -9.23
N SER A 159 -1.35 -8.21 -10.16
CA SER A 159 -0.84 -7.83 -11.48
C SER A 159 0.18 -6.70 -11.38
N SER A 160 -0.06 -5.73 -10.51
CA SER A 160 0.89 -4.65 -10.22
C SER A 160 2.14 -5.18 -9.49
N ALA A 161 1.99 -6.12 -8.54
CA ALA A 161 3.11 -6.79 -7.88
C ALA A 161 3.99 -7.54 -8.89
N ILE A 162 3.38 -8.28 -9.82
CA ILE A 162 4.09 -8.97 -10.90
C ILE A 162 4.82 -7.98 -11.82
N ALA A 163 4.22 -6.84 -12.13
CA ALA A 163 4.88 -5.80 -12.91
C ALA A 163 6.10 -5.21 -12.20
N ALA A 164 6.03 -5.05 -10.88
CA ALA A 164 7.15 -4.58 -10.07
C ALA A 164 8.28 -5.62 -9.95
N SER A 165 7.95 -6.92 -9.83
CA SER A 165 8.93 -8.02 -9.77
C SER A 165 8.41 -9.27 -10.48
N PRO A 166 8.62 -9.40 -11.81
CA PRO A 166 8.11 -10.53 -12.59
C PRO A 166 8.71 -11.89 -12.22
N SER A 167 9.87 -11.90 -11.55
CA SER A 167 10.57 -13.12 -11.16
C SER A 167 10.04 -13.77 -9.87
N GLU A 168 9.14 -13.10 -9.17
CA GLU A 168 8.60 -13.57 -7.89
C GLU A 168 7.40 -14.51 -8.10
N PRO A 169 7.56 -15.83 -7.90
CA PRO A 169 6.54 -16.82 -8.29
C PRO A 169 5.25 -16.72 -7.45
N LEU A 170 5.33 -16.27 -6.20
CA LEU A 170 4.17 -16.23 -5.30
C LEU A 170 3.05 -15.33 -5.80
N SER A 171 3.38 -14.17 -6.38
CA SER A 171 2.36 -13.27 -6.93
C SER A 171 1.66 -13.84 -8.15
N TRP A 172 2.36 -14.65 -8.96
CA TRP A 172 1.74 -15.38 -10.06
C TRP A 172 0.77 -16.46 -9.56
N VAL A 173 1.16 -17.21 -8.51
CA VAL A 173 0.25 -18.19 -7.88
C VAL A 173 -0.99 -17.48 -7.34
N ALA A 174 -0.80 -16.41 -6.56
CA ALA A 174 -1.89 -15.66 -5.94
C ALA A 174 -2.86 -15.09 -6.98
N ARG A 175 -2.34 -14.50 -8.07
CA ARG A 175 -3.19 -14.03 -9.17
C ARG A 175 -3.92 -15.16 -9.88
N GLY A 176 -3.25 -16.28 -10.08
CA GLY A 176 -3.87 -17.48 -10.66
C GLY A 176 -5.05 -17.98 -9.82
N LEU A 177 -4.92 -17.98 -8.49
CA LEU A 177 -6.00 -18.32 -7.58
C LEU A 177 -7.18 -17.33 -7.70
N CYS A 178 -6.91 -16.03 -7.70
CA CYS A 178 -7.95 -15.00 -7.87
C CYS A 178 -8.69 -15.14 -9.21
N ARG A 179 -7.98 -15.42 -10.30
CA ARG A 179 -8.58 -15.68 -11.61
C ARG A 179 -9.45 -16.92 -11.60
N GLY A 180 -9.04 -17.96 -10.87
CA GLY A 180 -9.83 -19.14 -10.64
C GLY A 180 -11.14 -18.84 -9.93
N GLU A 181 -11.13 -18.02 -8.86
CA GLU A 181 -12.34 -17.57 -8.17
C GLU A 181 -13.26 -16.74 -9.05
N LEU A 182 -12.70 -15.97 -9.97
CA LEU A 182 -13.45 -15.20 -10.98
C LEU A 182 -13.94 -16.05 -12.16
N GLY A 183 -13.66 -17.36 -12.18
CA GLY A 183 -14.06 -18.28 -13.26
C GLY A 183 -13.18 -18.25 -14.50
N ASP A 184 -12.08 -17.48 -14.49
CA ASP A 184 -11.15 -17.42 -15.62
C ASP A 184 -10.08 -18.49 -15.54
N ASN A 185 -10.51 -19.73 -15.70
CA ASN A 185 -9.68 -20.92 -15.59
C ASN A 185 -8.50 -20.92 -16.57
N LYS A 186 -8.71 -20.36 -17.76
CA LYS A 186 -7.68 -20.32 -18.80
C LYS A 186 -6.51 -19.41 -18.41
N ARG A 187 -6.80 -18.21 -17.90
CA ARG A 187 -5.75 -17.29 -17.41
C ARG A 187 -5.14 -17.78 -16.11
N ALA A 188 -5.93 -18.40 -15.23
CA ALA A 188 -5.45 -19.02 -14.00
C ALA A 188 -4.38 -20.09 -14.28
N LEU A 189 -4.66 -21.04 -15.19
CA LEU A 189 -3.69 -22.07 -15.59
C LEU A 189 -2.40 -21.50 -16.17
N LYS A 190 -2.49 -20.42 -16.97
CA LYS A 190 -1.29 -19.75 -17.49
C LYS A 190 -0.41 -19.19 -16.37
N ASP A 191 -1.02 -18.55 -15.38
CA ASP A 191 -0.29 -17.97 -14.24
C ASP A 191 0.38 -19.06 -13.40
N LEU A 192 -0.35 -20.15 -13.08
CA LEU A 192 0.17 -21.27 -12.32
C LEU A 192 1.31 -22.00 -13.05
N THR A 193 1.18 -22.16 -14.39
CA THR A 193 2.24 -22.74 -15.21
C THR A 193 3.50 -21.87 -15.19
N HIS A 194 3.33 -20.54 -15.30
CA HIS A 194 4.45 -19.62 -15.24
C HIS A 194 5.12 -19.64 -13.86
N ALA A 195 4.33 -19.67 -12.79
CA ALA A 195 4.84 -19.80 -11.42
C ALA A 195 5.66 -21.09 -11.22
N SER A 196 5.18 -22.22 -11.77
CA SER A 196 5.91 -23.50 -11.72
C SER A 196 7.28 -23.39 -12.40
N GLN A 197 7.34 -22.74 -13.57
CA GLN A 197 8.60 -22.49 -14.27
C GLN A 197 9.57 -21.62 -13.46
N LEU A 198 9.05 -20.58 -12.77
CA LEU A 198 9.85 -19.73 -11.91
C LEU A 198 10.39 -20.50 -10.68
N PHE A 199 9.55 -21.30 -10.01
CA PHE A 199 10.00 -22.14 -8.91
C PHE A 199 11.09 -23.13 -9.34
N LYS A 200 10.91 -23.75 -10.51
CA LYS A 200 11.91 -24.65 -11.09
C LYS A 200 13.23 -23.94 -11.36
N LYS A 201 13.18 -22.73 -11.93
CA LYS A 201 14.35 -21.88 -12.18
C LYS A 201 15.06 -21.52 -10.87
N ASN A 202 14.31 -21.29 -9.80
CA ASN A 202 14.81 -20.95 -8.46
C ASN A 202 15.29 -22.18 -7.67
N GLY A 203 15.21 -23.40 -8.23
CA GLY A 203 15.62 -24.64 -7.57
C GLY A 203 14.65 -25.16 -6.52
N ASP A 204 13.44 -24.61 -6.44
CA ASP A 204 12.39 -25.08 -5.51
C ASP A 204 11.59 -26.22 -6.16
N GLU A 205 12.18 -27.40 -6.19
CA GLU A 205 11.56 -28.57 -6.81
C GLU A 205 10.28 -29.02 -6.09
N VAL A 206 10.18 -28.78 -4.79
CA VAL A 206 8.99 -29.15 -4.00
C VAL A 206 7.77 -28.37 -4.48
N LYS A 207 7.88 -27.04 -4.53
CA LYS A 207 6.77 -26.19 -5.01
C LYS A 207 6.50 -26.38 -6.50
N THR A 208 7.55 -26.62 -7.30
CA THR A 208 7.41 -26.97 -8.72
C THR A 208 6.50 -28.17 -8.88
N LYS A 209 6.81 -29.27 -8.21
CA LYS A 209 6.04 -30.51 -8.32
C LYS A 209 4.62 -30.37 -7.77
N GLN A 210 4.43 -29.62 -6.69
CA GLN A 210 3.10 -29.32 -6.14
C GLN A 210 2.23 -28.59 -7.17
N LEU A 211 2.77 -27.56 -7.85
CA LEU A 211 2.05 -26.84 -8.90
C LEU A 211 1.77 -27.67 -10.13
N GLU A 212 2.72 -28.50 -10.57
CA GLU A 212 2.51 -29.39 -11.72
C GLU A 212 1.35 -30.37 -11.48
N ILE A 213 1.28 -30.97 -10.29
CA ILE A 213 0.16 -31.84 -9.88
C ILE A 213 -1.16 -31.06 -9.88
N ALA A 214 -1.15 -29.83 -9.33
CA ALA A 214 -2.34 -29.01 -9.28
C ALA A 214 -2.83 -28.62 -10.67
N ILE A 215 -1.93 -28.21 -11.56
CA ILE A 215 -2.21 -27.87 -12.95
C ILE A 215 -2.85 -29.05 -13.69
N GLN A 216 -2.25 -30.26 -13.54
CA GLN A 216 -2.76 -31.47 -14.16
C GLN A 216 -4.18 -31.79 -13.67
N ASN A 217 -4.43 -31.73 -12.37
CA ASN A 217 -5.76 -31.97 -11.81
C ASN A 217 -6.80 -30.96 -12.35
N ILE A 218 -6.45 -29.66 -12.43
CA ILE A 218 -7.33 -28.65 -12.99
C ILE A 218 -7.66 -28.92 -14.44
N GLN A 219 -6.67 -29.32 -15.25
CA GLN A 219 -6.87 -29.65 -16.66
C GLN A 219 -7.81 -30.84 -16.85
N THR A 220 -7.57 -31.93 -16.14
CA THR A 220 -8.41 -33.13 -16.19
C THR A 220 -9.87 -32.84 -15.85
N HIS A 221 -10.11 -32.13 -14.76
CA HIS A 221 -11.47 -31.81 -14.33
C HIS A 221 -12.16 -30.79 -15.25
N THR A 222 -11.40 -29.91 -15.90
CA THR A 222 -11.95 -28.97 -16.89
C THR A 222 -12.43 -29.71 -18.15
N GLU A 223 -11.68 -30.73 -18.59
CA GLU A 223 -12.06 -31.58 -19.74
C GLU A 223 -13.30 -32.45 -19.43
N GLU A 224 -13.45 -32.90 -18.20
CA GLU A 224 -14.62 -33.68 -17.75
C GLU A 224 -15.87 -32.83 -17.52
N GLY A 225 -15.82 -31.49 -17.71
CA GLY A 225 -16.94 -30.58 -17.54
C GLY A 225 -17.41 -30.37 -16.08
N ILE A 226 -16.64 -30.86 -15.10
CA ILE A 226 -17.00 -30.81 -13.68
C ILE A 226 -16.96 -29.37 -13.14
N TYR A 227 -16.19 -28.49 -13.77
CA TYR A 227 -16.04 -27.05 -13.37
C TYR A 227 -16.90 -26.08 -14.15
N GLN A 228 -17.97 -26.53 -14.82
CA GLN A 228 -18.93 -25.60 -15.44
C GLN A 228 -19.73 -24.89 -14.34
N GLY A 229 -19.26 -23.71 -13.93
CA GLY A 229 -20.01 -22.81 -13.02
C GLY A 229 -19.43 -22.57 -11.63
N SER A 230 -18.42 -23.32 -11.21
CA SER A 230 -17.62 -22.99 -10.00
C SER A 230 -16.17 -22.74 -10.42
N GLY A 231 -15.61 -21.59 -10.00
CA GLY A 231 -14.21 -21.28 -10.31
C GLY A 231 -13.23 -22.30 -9.71
N ILE A 232 -12.02 -22.38 -10.29
CA ILE A 232 -10.92 -23.22 -9.76
C ILE A 232 -10.67 -22.89 -8.29
N GLY A 233 -10.85 -21.64 -7.87
CA GLY A 233 -10.63 -21.19 -6.51
C GLY A 233 -11.59 -21.84 -5.52
N SER A 234 -12.89 -21.96 -5.85
CA SER A 234 -13.87 -22.66 -5.00
C SER A 234 -13.53 -24.15 -4.86
N ALA A 235 -12.95 -24.77 -5.88
CA ALA A 235 -12.48 -26.14 -5.83
C ALA A 235 -11.22 -26.29 -4.93
N VAL A 236 -10.38 -25.28 -4.87
CA VAL A 236 -9.23 -25.22 -3.94
C VAL A 236 -9.72 -25.09 -2.50
N LEU A 237 -10.68 -24.21 -2.25
CA LEU A 237 -11.26 -23.98 -0.92
C LEU A 237 -12.10 -25.16 -0.43
N THR A 238 -12.74 -25.93 -1.34
CA THR A 238 -13.54 -27.10 -1.00
C THR A 238 -12.73 -28.41 -0.83
N GLY A 239 -11.41 -28.34 -0.97
CA GLY A 239 -10.55 -29.49 -0.68
C GLY A 239 -10.34 -30.45 -1.82
N THR A 240 -10.85 -30.19 -3.02
CA THR A 240 -10.73 -31.07 -4.18
C THR A 240 -9.32 -31.06 -4.78
N ILE A 241 -8.50 -30.05 -4.49
CA ILE A 241 -7.12 -29.95 -5.00
C ILE A 241 -6.13 -29.80 -3.84
N LYS A 242 -5.79 -30.91 -3.19
CA LYS A 242 -4.85 -30.95 -2.05
C LYS A 242 -3.51 -30.23 -2.31
N ALA A 243 -3.00 -30.28 -3.53
CA ALA A 243 -1.71 -29.67 -3.86
C ALA A 243 -1.74 -28.14 -3.80
N LEU A 244 -2.83 -27.49 -4.20
CA LEU A 244 -2.98 -26.03 -4.06
C LEU A 244 -3.32 -25.61 -2.64
N GLN A 245 -3.89 -26.48 -1.81
CA GLN A 245 -4.12 -26.20 -0.39
C GLN A 245 -2.85 -25.92 0.39
N THR A 246 -1.71 -26.51 -0.01
CA THR A 246 -0.41 -26.24 0.60
C THR A 246 0.23 -24.93 0.08
N LEU A 247 -0.09 -24.52 -1.14
CA LEU A 247 0.48 -23.32 -1.77
C LEU A 247 -0.36 -22.08 -1.60
N ALA A 248 -1.70 -22.22 -1.55
CA ALA A 248 -2.59 -21.08 -1.34
C ALA A 248 -2.28 -20.31 -0.04
N PRO A 249 -2.11 -20.95 1.13
CA PRO A 249 -1.71 -20.24 2.35
C PRO A 249 -0.33 -19.58 2.26
N ILE A 250 0.58 -20.16 1.44
CA ILE A 250 1.92 -19.58 1.24
C ILE A 250 1.85 -18.41 0.27
N ALA A 251 1.12 -18.57 -0.84
CA ALA A 251 0.96 -17.52 -1.85
C ALA A 251 0.12 -16.33 -1.37
N LEU A 252 -0.81 -16.59 -0.45
CA LEU A 252 -1.61 -15.56 0.23
C LEU A 252 -1.01 -15.17 1.59
N LYS A 253 0.25 -15.51 1.85
CA LYS A 253 0.98 -15.05 3.03
C LYS A 253 1.61 -13.69 2.76
N LEU A 254 1.58 -12.83 3.78
CA LEU A 254 2.29 -11.55 3.75
C LEU A 254 3.79 -11.78 3.54
N ILE A 255 4.38 -10.96 2.69
CA ILE A 255 5.81 -10.94 2.40
C ILE A 255 6.41 -9.77 3.18
N SER A 256 7.55 -9.99 3.84
CA SER A 256 8.27 -8.90 4.49
C SER A 256 8.80 -7.93 3.43
N PRO A 257 8.66 -6.62 3.66
CA PRO A 257 9.13 -5.57 2.76
C PRO A 257 10.67 -5.55 2.65
#